data_035ad03422bb6e7997761cec034a1cba
#
_entry.id   035ad03422bb6e7997761cec034a1cba
#
_cell.length_a   1.000
_cell.length_b   1.000
_cell.length_c   1.000
_cell.angle_alpha   90.00
_cell.angle_beta   90.00
_cell.angle_gamma   90.00
#
_symmetry.space_group_name_H-M   'P 1'
#
loop_
_entity.id
_entity.type
_entity.pdbx_description
1 polymer ?
#
loop_
_entity_poly.entity_id
_entity_poly.type
_entity_poly.pdbx_seq_one_letter_code
_entity_poly.pdbx_strand_id
1 'polypeptide(L)'
;MAKKEIEQFDDEIDLFELIQSLWKEKVLIVAITAVITLIGGGIAFSLTPIYEASVKMLPPSQSDVAELTKFDVLQSSQSQSQSQSQSQSYANFLQILKSKQLRKTFLSQEGVKTSLFSPKTSSQKALSALEKMAVVEIPKKGPKTEVSLKFQFKDAAIAADYANQLVQLAVDQYRVNIAKTFSSKKDQEVKKLKDQKASLISTHEGRLNTEITKLKEAYQIADKLNIIEPRESKDQTVKTEARSSVLTEEMRYLYSQGSRALSAEIETVSERKKNIAMVDGLLEIEQRFALLNSVSFDVSKVMPVTIDLAAEAPEQRIKPKRSLIVALSGVFGGMLAIIFVLIRNAVRNRKA
;
A
#
# COMPACT_ATOMS: atom_id res chain seq x y z
N MET A 1 70.05 60.16 36.00
CA MET A 1 69.15 59.59 34.95
C MET A 1 69.44 58.10 34.92
N ALA A 2 68.59 57.33 35.61
CA ALA A 2 68.69 55.87 35.68
C ALA A 2 67.87 55.26 34.53
N LYS A 3 68.57 54.56 33.68
CA LYS A 3 67.98 53.83 32.56
C LYS A 3 67.42 52.51 33.10
N LYS A 4 66.09 52.40 33.15
CA LYS A 4 65.38 51.19 33.57
C LYS A 4 65.44 50.22 32.41
N GLU A 5 66.21 49.13 32.52
CA GLU A 5 66.17 48.02 31.64
C GLU A 5 64.81 47.31 31.79
N ILE A 6 64.10 47.22 30.69
CA ILE A 6 62.85 46.41 30.58
C ILE A 6 63.33 44.99 30.28
N GLU A 7 63.28 44.13 31.29
CA GLU A 7 63.38 42.67 31.06
C GLU A 7 62.23 42.26 30.16
N GLN A 8 62.56 41.96 28.90
CA GLN A 8 61.65 41.22 27.98
C GLN A 8 61.58 39.79 28.49
N PHE A 9 60.42 39.44 29.07
CA PHE A 9 60.11 38.03 29.26
C PHE A 9 59.88 37.42 27.87
N ASP A 10 60.94 36.77 27.35
CA ASP A 10 60.85 35.89 26.19
C ASP A 10 60.08 34.63 26.63
N ASP A 11 58.76 34.71 26.60
CA ASP A 11 57.85 33.57 26.78
C ASP A 11 57.66 32.83 25.43
N GLU A 12 58.70 32.76 24.62
CA GLU A 12 58.72 31.93 23.42
C GLU A 12 58.80 30.45 23.85
N ILE A 13 57.71 29.75 23.70
CA ILE A 13 57.63 28.29 23.90
C ILE A 13 58.48 27.66 22.80
N ASP A 14 59.74 27.28 23.17
CA ASP A 14 60.63 26.61 22.24
C ASP A 14 60.12 25.24 21.85
N LEU A 15 59.49 25.18 20.64
CA LEU A 15 58.91 23.97 20.06
C LEU A 15 59.92 22.82 19.98
N PHE A 16 61.21 23.14 19.85
CA PHE A 16 62.28 22.16 19.80
C PHE A 16 62.53 21.51 21.18
N GLU A 17 62.51 22.31 22.25
CA GLU A 17 62.60 21.81 23.62
C GLU A 17 61.41 20.92 24.01
N LEU A 18 60.21 21.28 23.55
CA LEU A 18 58.99 20.43 23.71
C LEU A 18 59.15 19.08 23.00
N ILE A 19 59.59 19.07 21.76
CA ILE A 19 59.82 17.82 20.99
C ILE A 19 60.91 16.98 21.65
N GLN A 20 62.00 17.56 22.11
CA GLN A 20 63.07 16.86 22.79
C GLN A 20 62.61 16.26 24.13
N SER A 21 61.79 16.97 24.88
CA SER A 21 61.16 16.47 26.11
C SER A 21 60.24 15.28 25.89
N LEU A 22 59.43 15.33 24.83
CA LEU A 22 58.56 14.22 24.43
C LEU A 22 59.38 13.00 23.99
N TRP A 23 60.50 13.22 23.29
CA TRP A 23 61.38 12.14 22.85
C TRP A 23 62.11 11.44 23.99
N LYS A 24 62.48 12.16 25.06
CA LYS A 24 63.02 11.58 26.28
C LYS A 24 62.07 10.67 27.02
N GLU A 25 60.78 10.98 26.98
CA GLU A 25 59.74 10.20 27.67
C GLU A 25 58.90 9.31 26.73
N LYS A 26 59.44 8.97 25.54
CA LYS A 26 58.74 8.13 24.54
C LYS A 26 58.22 6.80 25.09
N VAL A 27 58.99 6.16 26.00
CA VAL A 27 58.58 4.88 26.64
C VAL A 27 57.31 5.07 27.48
N LEU A 28 57.19 6.20 28.20
CA LEU A 28 56.02 6.53 28.99
C LEU A 28 54.80 6.81 28.11
N ILE A 29 55.00 7.55 27.00
CA ILE A 29 53.96 7.81 26.02
C ILE A 29 53.41 6.49 25.43
N VAL A 30 54.34 5.62 24.98
CA VAL A 30 53.96 4.30 24.44
C VAL A 30 53.22 3.44 25.48
N ALA A 31 53.68 3.44 26.72
CA ALA A 31 53.08 2.65 27.81
C ALA A 31 51.63 3.13 28.11
N ILE A 32 51.44 4.45 28.24
CA ILE A 32 50.10 5.00 28.49
C ILE A 32 49.18 4.74 27.28
N THR A 33 49.66 4.95 26.06
CA THR A 33 48.92 4.68 24.83
C THR A 33 48.53 3.21 24.76
N ALA A 34 49.46 2.29 25.04
CA ALA A 34 49.20 0.85 25.05
C ALA A 34 48.13 0.45 26.08
N VAL A 35 48.18 0.99 27.29
CA VAL A 35 47.21 0.73 28.34
C VAL A 35 45.79 1.18 27.89
N ILE A 36 45.68 2.42 27.37
CA ILE A 36 44.38 2.95 26.90
C ILE A 36 43.85 2.15 25.71
N THR A 37 44.72 1.75 24.79
CA THR A 37 44.36 0.91 23.63
C THR A 37 43.89 -0.47 24.09
N LEU A 38 44.55 -1.08 25.07
CA LEU A 38 44.11 -2.38 25.66
C LEU A 38 42.75 -2.27 26.35
N ILE A 39 42.50 -1.19 27.09
CA ILE A 39 41.20 -0.92 27.71
C ILE A 39 40.13 -0.76 26.61
N GLY A 40 40.39 0.04 25.58
CA GLY A 40 39.48 0.22 24.44
C GLY A 40 39.21 -1.11 23.69
N GLY A 41 40.24 -1.94 23.53
CA GLY A 41 40.13 -3.29 22.99
C GLY A 41 39.21 -4.18 23.86
N GLY A 42 39.45 -4.20 25.18
CA GLY A 42 38.61 -4.93 26.12
C GLY A 42 37.13 -4.53 26.04
N ILE A 43 36.86 -3.23 25.97
CA ILE A 43 35.48 -2.73 25.78
C ILE A 43 34.89 -3.20 24.42
N ALA A 44 35.69 -3.08 23.33
CA ALA A 44 35.25 -3.49 21.98
C ALA A 44 34.90 -4.98 21.89
N PHE A 45 35.57 -5.83 22.67
CA PHE A 45 35.29 -7.28 22.73
C PHE A 45 34.14 -7.63 23.68
N SER A 46 33.86 -6.83 24.68
CA SER A 46 32.77 -7.00 25.64
C SER A 46 31.40 -6.63 25.06
N LEU A 47 31.36 -5.76 24.02
CA LEU A 47 30.11 -5.36 23.40
C LEU A 47 29.49 -6.50 22.59
N THR A 48 28.16 -6.70 22.74
CA THR A 48 27.41 -7.72 22.02
C THR A 48 27.47 -7.50 20.51
N PRO A 49 27.80 -8.53 19.71
CA PRO A 49 27.80 -8.42 18.26
C PRO A 49 26.36 -8.24 17.74
N ILE A 50 26.24 -7.49 16.64
CA ILE A 50 24.96 -7.34 15.89
C ILE A 50 25.22 -7.80 14.47
N TYR A 51 24.37 -8.66 14.00
CA TYR A 51 24.36 -9.19 12.63
C TYR A 51 23.22 -8.57 11.85
N GLU A 52 23.38 -8.42 10.53
CA GLU A 52 22.38 -7.89 9.61
C GLU A 52 22.09 -8.93 8.53
N ALA A 53 20.91 -9.47 8.54
CA ALA A 53 20.39 -10.30 7.47
C ALA A 53 19.56 -9.44 6.51
N SER A 54 19.61 -9.72 5.21
CA SER A 54 18.88 -8.93 4.22
C SER A 54 18.14 -9.81 3.22
N VAL A 55 16.87 -9.49 2.97
CA VAL A 55 16.05 -10.05 1.89
C VAL A 55 16.05 -9.06 0.74
N LYS A 56 16.44 -9.51 -0.45
CA LYS A 56 16.37 -8.70 -1.67
C LYS A 56 15.09 -9.03 -2.43
N MET A 57 14.39 -8.00 -2.86
CA MET A 57 13.06 -8.07 -3.45
C MET A 57 13.01 -7.26 -4.73
N LEU A 58 12.43 -7.87 -5.77
CA LEU A 58 12.17 -7.27 -7.08
C LEU A 58 10.66 -7.12 -7.31
N PRO A 59 10.24 -6.25 -8.23
CA PRO A 59 8.86 -6.22 -8.68
C PRO A 59 8.39 -7.60 -9.14
N PRO A 60 7.10 -7.93 -8.97
CA PRO A 60 6.56 -9.21 -9.40
C PRO A 60 6.66 -9.37 -10.91
N SER A 61 6.74 -10.60 -11.39
CA SER A 61 6.63 -10.93 -12.81
C SER A 61 5.18 -10.73 -13.29
N GLN A 62 4.99 -10.74 -14.61
CA GLN A 62 3.65 -10.64 -15.20
C GLN A 62 2.77 -11.84 -14.83
N SER A 63 3.35 -13.03 -14.73
CA SER A 63 2.66 -14.24 -14.29
C SER A 63 2.20 -14.16 -12.83
N ASP A 64 2.99 -13.52 -11.96
CA ASP A 64 2.71 -13.40 -10.54
C ASP A 64 1.48 -12.52 -10.23
N VAL A 65 1.14 -11.63 -11.15
CA VAL A 65 0.00 -10.72 -11.03
C VAL A 65 -1.11 -11.01 -12.04
N ALA A 66 -1.01 -12.11 -12.81
CA ALA A 66 -2.00 -12.44 -13.83
C ALA A 66 -3.43 -12.56 -13.28
N GLU A 67 -3.59 -13.08 -12.07
CA GLU A 67 -4.90 -13.14 -11.40
C GLU A 67 -5.53 -11.75 -11.19
N LEU A 68 -4.73 -10.68 -11.07
CA LEU A 68 -5.23 -9.32 -10.87
C LEU A 68 -5.95 -8.77 -12.11
N THR A 69 -5.71 -9.31 -13.32
CA THR A 69 -6.45 -8.91 -14.52
C THR A 69 -7.94 -9.25 -14.42
N LYS A 70 -8.31 -10.19 -13.54
CA LYS A 70 -9.73 -10.49 -13.25
C LYS A 70 -10.48 -9.32 -12.62
N PHE A 71 -9.76 -8.34 -12.05
CA PHE A 71 -10.38 -7.08 -11.62
C PHE A 71 -10.94 -6.27 -12.80
N ASP A 72 -10.36 -6.41 -14.01
CA ASP A 72 -10.82 -5.71 -15.20
C ASP A 72 -12.19 -6.23 -15.63
N VAL A 73 -12.47 -7.52 -15.37
CA VAL A 73 -13.79 -8.12 -15.59
C VAL A 73 -14.86 -7.52 -14.67
N LEU A 74 -14.49 -7.07 -13.47
CA LEU A 74 -15.40 -6.41 -12.54
C LEU A 74 -15.73 -4.96 -12.95
N GLN A 75 -14.89 -4.33 -13.77
CA GLN A 75 -15.07 -2.95 -14.21
C GLN A 75 -15.52 -2.94 -15.68
N SER A 76 -16.63 -2.26 -15.97
CA SER A 76 -17.18 -2.11 -17.33
C SER A 76 -16.41 -1.11 -18.20
N SER A 77 -15.37 -0.45 -17.70
CA SER A 77 -14.62 0.56 -18.42
C SER A 77 -13.16 0.63 -17.97
N GLN A 78 -12.26 0.54 -18.95
CA GLN A 78 -10.80 0.64 -18.88
C GLN A 78 -10.06 -0.58 -18.33
N SER A 79 -9.58 -1.41 -19.25
CA SER A 79 -8.48 -2.34 -18.99
C SER A 79 -7.25 -1.56 -18.52
N GLN A 80 -6.87 -1.72 -17.25
CA GLN A 80 -5.57 -1.25 -16.77
C GLN A 80 -4.49 -2.07 -17.50
N SER A 81 -3.48 -1.39 -18.04
CA SER A 81 -2.37 -2.11 -18.66
C SER A 81 -1.70 -3.02 -17.62
N GLN A 82 -1.29 -4.21 -18.02
CA GLN A 82 -0.65 -5.20 -17.12
C GLN A 82 0.57 -4.63 -16.40
N SER A 83 1.32 -3.73 -17.04
CA SER A 83 2.44 -3.02 -16.41
C SER A 83 2.02 -2.12 -15.24
N GLN A 84 0.83 -1.52 -15.33
CA GLN A 84 0.27 -0.71 -14.24
C GLN A 84 -0.14 -1.59 -13.06
N SER A 85 -0.68 -2.78 -13.32
CA SER A 85 -1.03 -3.76 -12.29
C SER A 85 0.20 -4.27 -11.53
N GLN A 86 1.33 -4.53 -12.21
CA GLN A 86 2.60 -4.91 -11.58
C GLN A 86 3.12 -3.81 -10.65
N SER A 87 3.25 -2.59 -11.17
CA SER A 87 3.78 -1.45 -10.41
C SER A 87 2.91 -1.12 -9.20
N GLN A 88 1.59 -1.17 -9.35
CA GLN A 88 0.63 -0.91 -8.28
C GLN A 88 0.67 -2.02 -7.22
N SER A 89 0.75 -3.28 -7.64
CA SER A 89 0.85 -4.44 -6.73
C SER A 89 2.11 -4.33 -5.86
N TYR A 90 3.25 -4.07 -6.47
CA TYR A 90 4.52 -3.89 -5.77
C TYR A 90 4.50 -2.70 -4.80
N ALA A 91 3.97 -1.56 -5.24
CA ALA A 91 3.84 -0.37 -4.38
C ALA A 91 2.97 -0.63 -3.15
N ASN A 92 1.83 -1.30 -3.33
CA ASN A 92 0.93 -1.68 -2.25
C ASN A 92 1.59 -2.67 -1.27
N PHE A 93 2.34 -3.65 -1.80
CA PHE A 93 3.13 -4.57 -0.98
C PHE A 93 4.17 -3.83 -0.13
N LEU A 94 4.94 -2.91 -0.74
CA LEU A 94 5.94 -2.12 -0.02
C LEU A 94 5.31 -1.22 1.06
N GLN A 95 4.11 -0.71 0.81
CA GLN A 95 3.36 0.04 1.81
C GLN A 95 2.98 -0.85 3.01
N ILE A 96 2.54 -2.08 2.76
CA ILE A 96 2.24 -3.06 3.82
C ILE A 96 3.52 -3.40 4.59
N LEU A 97 4.62 -3.71 3.89
CA LEU A 97 5.91 -4.07 4.50
C LEU A 97 6.45 -2.97 5.42
N LYS A 98 6.20 -1.69 5.09
CA LYS A 98 6.58 -0.53 5.91
C LYS A 98 5.57 -0.21 7.02
N SER A 99 4.40 -0.83 7.03
CA SER A 99 3.31 -0.45 7.93
C SER A 99 3.62 -0.82 9.40
N LYS A 100 3.17 0.02 10.32
CA LYS A 100 3.21 -0.27 11.77
C LYS A 100 2.30 -1.43 12.15
N GLN A 101 1.20 -1.59 11.41
CA GLN A 101 0.25 -2.67 11.64
C GLN A 101 0.89 -4.04 11.39
N LEU A 102 1.67 -4.21 10.32
CA LEU A 102 2.40 -5.44 10.04
C LEU A 102 3.36 -5.77 11.17
N ARG A 103 4.14 -4.79 11.64
CA ARG A 103 5.07 -4.97 12.76
C ARG A 103 4.36 -5.34 14.05
N LYS A 104 3.18 -4.77 14.29
CA LYS A 104 2.35 -5.14 15.45
C LYS A 104 1.86 -6.58 15.34
N THR A 105 1.38 -6.99 14.17
CA THR A 105 0.96 -8.37 13.90
C THR A 105 2.12 -9.33 14.04
N PHE A 106 3.31 -8.98 13.53
CA PHE A 106 4.53 -9.78 13.70
C PHE A 106 4.89 -10.00 15.17
N LEU A 107 4.86 -8.93 15.98
CA LEU A 107 5.12 -9.02 17.42
C LEU A 107 4.05 -9.81 18.21
N SER A 108 2.85 -9.98 17.65
CA SER A 108 1.78 -10.76 18.27
C SER A 108 1.87 -12.25 17.97
N GLN A 109 2.75 -12.67 17.04
CA GLN A 109 3.01 -14.09 16.80
C GLN A 109 3.67 -14.75 18.02
N GLU A 110 3.35 -16.01 18.24
CA GLU A 110 3.84 -16.76 19.39
C GLU A 110 5.37 -16.84 19.37
N GLY A 111 5.99 -16.54 20.52
CA GLY A 111 7.44 -16.59 20.68
C GLY A 111 8.22 -15.38 20.14
N VAL A 112 7.74 -14.63 19.14
CA VAL A 112 8.49 -13.53 18.51
C VAL A 112 8.84 -12.45 19.51
N LYS A 113 7.87 -11.95 20.27
CA LYS A 113 8.10 -10.89 21.25
C LYS A 113 9.08 -11.32 22.34
N THR A 114 8.99 -12.54 22.81
CA THR A 114 9.82 -13.07 23.90
C THR A 114 11.25 -13.37 23.46
N SER A 115 11.47 -13.75 22.20
CA SER A 115 12.81 -13.97 21.66
C SER A 115 13.55 -12.66 21.36
N LEU A 116 12.82 -11.63 20.89
CA LEU A 116 13.41 -10.32 20.55
C LEU A 116 13.61 -9.43 21.78
N PHE A 117 12.69 -9.49 22.75
CA PHE A 117 12.63 -8.54 23.85
C PHE A 117 12.41 -9.26 25.20
N SER A 118 12.82 -8.58 26.28
CA SER A 118 12.50 -9.04 27.64
C SER A 118 10.98 -9.04 27.88
N PRO A 119 10.43 -10.00 28.65
CA PRO A 119 9.00 -10.06 28.98
C PRO A 119 8.42 -8.78 29.58
N LYS A 120 9.27 -7.99 30.23
CA LYS A 120 8.88 -6.68 30.84
C LYS A 120 8.79 -5.54 29.83
N THR A 121 9.16 -5.74 28.57
CA THR A 121 9.14 -4.68 27.55
C THR A 121 7.70 -4.36 27.13
N SER A 122 7.30 -3.09 27.25
CA SER A 122 5.97 -2.65 26.81
C SER A 122 5.84 -2.81 25.28
N SER A 123 4.63 -3.10 24.82
CA SER A 123 4.35 -3.30 23.38
C SER A 123 4.76 -2.11 22.52
N GLN A 124 4.63 -0.88 23.04
CA GLN A 124 5.02 0.33 22.33
C GLN A 124 6.55 0.44 22.18
N LYS A 125 7.30 0.13 23.24
CA LYS A 125 8.78 0.08 23.19
C LYS A 125 9.27 -1.04 22.26
N ALA A 126 8.65 -2.21 22.29
CA ALA A 126 8.95 -3.32 21.39
C ALA A 126 8.71 -2.92 19.92
N LEU A 127 7.60 -2.25 19.62
CA LEU A 127 7.29 -1.78 18.27
C LEU A 127 8.33 -0.77 17.75
N SER A 128 8.67 0.24 18.56
CA SER A 128 9.67 1.24 18.20
C SER A 128 11.08 0.64 18.04
N ALA A 129 11.42 -0.38 18.81
CA ALA A 129 12.67 -1.10 18.67
C ALA A 129 12.68 -1.95 17.39
N LEU A 130 11.58 -2.66 17.07
CA LEU A 130 11.47 -3.42 15.84
C LEU A 130 11.55 -2.53 14.59
N GLU A 131 11.01 -1.31 14.64
CA GLU A 131 11.15 -0.33 13.54
C GLU A 131 12.61 0.03 13.24
N LYS A 132 13.46 0.02 14.27
CA LYS A 132 14.92 0.27 14.13
C LYS A 132 15.68 -0.99 13.70
N MET A 133 15.18 -2.16 14.06
CA MET A 133 15.81 -3.45 13.72
C MET A 133 15.47 -3.88 12.29
N ALA A 134 14.22 -3.66 11.84
CA ALA A 134 13.72 -4.03 10.52
C ALA A 134 13.58 -2.80 9.63
N VAL A 135 14.57 -2.54 8.78
CA VAL A 135 14.64 -1.35 7.91
C VAL A 135 14.46 -1.77 6.46
N VAL A 136 13.53 -1.10 5.77
CA VAL A 136 13.32 -1.26 4.32
C VAL A 136 14.13 -0.21 3.59
N GLU A 137 15.13 -0.63 2.83
CA GLU A 137 16.00 0.25 2.04
C GLU A 137 15.67 0.18 0.55
N ILE A 138 15.59 1.35 -0.07
CA ILE A 138 15.53 1.51 -1.53
C ILE A 138 16.90 1.97 -2.00
N PRO A 139 17.56 1.30 -2.96
CA PRO A 139 18.89 1.67 -3.39
C PRO A 139 18.94 3.12 -3.90
N LYS A 140 19.94 3.88 -3.45
CA LYS A 140 20.18 5.25 -3.94
C LYS A 140 20.86 5.26 -5.32
N LYS A 141 21.56 4.18 -5.68
CA LYS A 141 22.24 3.96 -6.97
C LYS A 141 21.80 2.61 -7.53
N GLY A 142 21.48 2.56 -8.81
CA GLY A 142 20.98 1.36 -9.49
C GLY A 142 19.45 1.41 -9.74
N PRO A 143 18.85 0.32 -10.22
CA PRO A 143 17.42 0.28 -10.50
C PRO A 143 16.64 0.46 -9.19
N LYS A 144 15.84 1.53 -9.11
CA LYS A 144 14.97 1.84 -7.95
C LYS A 144 13.89 0.78 -7.69
N THR A 145 13.85 -0.24 -8.53
CA THR A 145 12.95 -1.37 -8.45
C THR A 145 13.40 -2.43 -7.44
N GLU A 146 14.71 -2.54 -7.19
CA GLU A 146 15.23 -3.45 -6.16
C GLU A 146 15.04 -2.83 -4.77
N VAL A 147 14.40 -3.54 -3.86
CA VAL A 147 14.20 -3.13 -2.47
C VAL A 147 14.75 -4.21 -1.57
N SER A 148 15.43 -3.83 -0.49
CA SER A 148 15.91 -4.77 0.50
C SER A 148 15.27 -4.53 1.87
N LEU A 149 14.89 -5.61 2.55
CA LEU A 149 14.55 -5.60 3.98
C LEU A 149 15.79 -6.04 4.74
N LYS A 150 16.34 -5.18 5.59
CA LYS A 150 17.45 -5.48 6.49
C LYS A 150 16.92 -5.70 7.89
N PHE A 151 17.32 -6.79 8.51
CA PHE A 151 16.97 -7.11 9.89
C PHE A 151 18.23 -7.24 10.75
N GLN A 152 18.35 -6.40 11.78
CA GLN A 152 19.52 -6.37 12.66
C GLN A 152 19.20 -7.03 14.00
N PHE A 153 19.97 -8.06 14.38
CA PHE A 153 19.81 -8.72 15.66
C PHE A 153 21.14 -9.30 16.19
N LYS A 154 21.16 -9.65 17.46
CA LYS A 154 22.33 -10.23 18.13
C LYS A 154 22.70 -11.64 17.70
N ASP A 155 21.74 -12.39 17.18
CA ASP A 155 21.86 -13.74 16.66
C ASP A 155 21.66 -13.72 15.14
N ALA A 156 22.60 -14.30 14.41
CA ALA A 156 22.62 -14.28 12.94
C ALA A 156 21.48 -15.13 12.34
N ALA A 157 21.21 -16.30 12.93
CA ALA A 157 20.17 -17.21 12.43
C ALA A 157 18.77 -16.62 12.66
N ILE A 158 18.54 -16.05 13.85
CA ILE A 158 17.27 -15.39 14.18
C ILE A 158 17.08 -14.14 13.31
N ALA A 159 18.14 -13.39 13.00
CA ALA A 159 18.05 -12.24 12.11
C ALA A 159 17.57 -12.62 10.71
N ALA A 160 18.11 -13.71 10.14
CA ALA A 160 17.71 -14.23 8.85
C ALA A 160 16.27 -14.78 8.84
N ASP A 161 15.95 -15.59 9.84
CA ASP A 161 14.63 -16.18 9.97
C ASP A 161 13.52 -15.11 10.09
N TYR A 162 13.70 -14.13 10.96
CA TYR A 162 12.73 -13.04 11.13
C TYR A 162 12.67 -12.06 9.97
N ALA A 163 13.75 -11.87 9.23
CA ALA A 163 13.70 -11.12 7.98
C ALA A 163 12.79 -11.82 6.96
N ASN A 164 12.95 -13.13 6.77
CA ASN A 164 12.15 -13.94 5.88
C ASN A 164 10.69 -14.02 6.34
N GLN A 165 10.44 -14.26 7.62
CA GLN A 165 9.10 -14.31 8.19
C GLN A 165 8.35 -12.98 8.04
N LEU A 166 9.02 -11.85 8.23
CA LEU A 166 8.40 -10.53 8.07
C LEU A 166 7.98 -10.25 6.63
N VAL A 167 8.78 -10.67 5.65
CA VAL A 167 8.43 -10.58 4.23
C VAL A 167 7.25 -11.50 3.91
N GLN A 168 7.28 -12.75 4.39
CA GLN A 168 6.19 -13.70 4.19
C GLN A 168 4.87 -13.19 4.79
N LEU A 169 4.92 -12.66 6.01
CA LEU A 169 3.75 -12.06 6.66
C LEU A 169 3.20 -10.87 5.85
N ALA A 170 4.07 -10.08 5.21
CA ALA A 170 3.64 -8.99 4.35
C ALA A 170 2.95 -9.49 3.07
N VAL A 171 3.44 -10.59 2.48
CA VAL A 171 2.81 -11.26 1.33
C VAL A 171 1.42 -11.78 1.72
N ASP A 172 1.31 -12.45 2.85
CA ASP A 172 0.04 -13.00 3.32
C ASP A 172 -0.98 -11.88 3.66
N GLN A 173 -0.52 -10.80 4.29
CA GLN A 173 -1.37 -9.63 4.53
C GLN A 173 -1.82 -8.96 3.23
N TYR A 174 -0.94 -8.89 2.22
CA TYR A 174 -1.31 -8.41 0.90
C TYR A 174 -2.41 -9.29 0.27
N ARG A 175 -2.25 -10.62 0.32
CA ARG A 175 -3.23 -11.57 -0.20
C ARG A 175 -4.60 -11.42 0.47
N VAL A 176 -4.62 -11.28 1.79
CA VAL A 176 -5.87 -11.02 2.52
C VAL A 176 -6.53 -9.72 2.08
N ASN A 177 -5.76 -8.65 1.94
CA ASN A 177 -6.26 -7.35 1.54
C ASN A 177 -6.82 -7.37 0.11
N ILE A 178 -6.11 -8.01 -0.83
CA ILE A 178 -6.56 -8.06 -2.22
C ILE A 178 -7.78 -8.96 -2.41
N ALA A 179 -7.86 -10.09 -1.69
CA ALA A 179 -9.04 -10.96 -1.68
C ALA A 179 -10.29 -10.21 -1.18
N LYS A 180 -10.15 -9.47 -0.08
CA LYS A 180 -11.23 -8.63 0.46
C LYS A 180 -11.64 -7.54 -0.52
N THR A 181 -10.67 -6.91 -1.18
CA THR A 181 -10.94 -5.88 -2.19
C THR A 181 -11.69 -6.46 -3.39
N PHE A 182 -11.27 -7.64 -3.86
CA PHE A 182 -11.94 -8.33 -4.96
C PHE A 182 -13.39 -8.67 -4.61
N SER A 183 -13.62 -9.32 -3.46
CA SER A 183 -14.96 -9.66 -3.00
C SER A 183 -15.84 -8.41 -2.88
N SER A 184 -15.36 -7.36 -2.23
CA SER A 184 -16.10 -6.11 -2.06
C SER A 184 -16.48 -5.45 -3.39
N LYS A 185 -15.54 -5.40 -4.36
CA LYS A 185 -15.84 -4.87 -5.70
C LYS A 185 -16.84 -5.73 -6.46
N LYS A 186 -16.71 -7.06 -6.39
CA LYS A 186 -17.66 -8.00 -6.99
C LYS A 186 -19.07 -7.79 -6.43
N ASP A 187 -19.19 -7.70 -5.10
CA ASP A 187 -20.49 -7.50 -4.43
C ASP A 187 -21.12 -6.15 -4.82
N GLN A 188 -20.31 -5.09 -4.93
CA GLN A 188 -20.77 -3.77 -5.37
C GLN A 188 -21.28 -3.80 -6.80
N GLU A 189 -20.56 -4.46 -7.73
CA GLU A 189 -21.00 -4.53 -9.13
C GLU A 189 -22.24 -5.43 -9.28
N VAL A 190 -22.30 -6.55 -8.55
CA VAL A 190 -23.50 -7.40 -8.48
C VAL A 190 -24.70 -6.61 -7.97
N LYS A 191 -24.54 -5.83 -6.91
CA LYS A 191 -25.61 -4.96 -6.39
C LYS A 191 -26.05 -3.93 -7.43
N LYS A 192 -25.11 -3.25 -8.07
CA LYS A 192 -25.40 -2.27 -9.13
C LYS A 192 -26.22 -2.87 -10.27
N LEU A 193 -25.83 -4.07 -10.74
CA LEU A 193 -26.59 -4.78 -11.79
C LEU A 193 -27.98 -5.17 -11.33
N LYS A 194 -28.16 -5.60 -10.09
CA LYS A 194 -29.49 -5.88 -9.51
C LYS A 194 -30.37 -4.63 -9.49
N ASP A 195 -29.80 -3.49 -9.06
CA ASP A 195 -30.52 -2.22 -8.99
C ASP A 195 -30.89 -1.72 -10.42
N GLN A 196 -29.97 -1.88 -11.38
CA GLN A 196 -30.22 -1.57 -12.80
C GLN A 196 -31.33 -2.46 -13.37
N LYS A 197 -31.30 -3.79 -13.11
CA LYS A 197 -32.31 -4.73 -13.52
C LYS A 197 -33.68 -4.32 -12.98
N ALA A 198 -33.79 -4.03 -11.69
CA ALA A 198 -35.06 -3.61 -11.05
C ALA A 198 -35.57 -2.28 -11.65
N SER A 199 -34.67 -1.32 -11.91
CA SER A 199 -35.00 -0.05 -12.54
C SER A 199 -35.54 -0.23 -13.96
N LEU A 200 -34.90 -1.08 -14.79
CA LEU A 200 -35.38 -1.36 -16.15
C LEU A 200 -36.75 -2.01 -16.15
N ILE A 201 -36.99 -3.01 -15.31
CA ILE A 201 -38.27 -3.68 -15.18
C ILE A 201 -39.36 -2.67 -14.75
N SER A 202 -39.08 -1.89 -13.69
CA SER A 202 -40.04 -0.88 -13.19
C SER A 202 -40.36 0.18 -14.25
N THR A 203 -39.36 0.66 -14.99
CA THR A 203 -39.56 1.63 -16.07
C THR A 203 -40.39 1.05 -17.21
N HIS A 204 -40.10 -0.20 -17.62
CA HIS A 204 -40.87 -0.91 -18.63
C HIS A 204 -42.33 -1.09 -18.22
N GLU A 205 -42.57 -1.58 -17.01
CA GLU A 205 -43.92 -1.73 -16.45
C GLU A 205 -44.63 -0.39 -16.34
N GLY A 206 -43.98 0.67 -15.92
CA GLY A 206 -44.54 2.03 -15.86
C GLY A 206 -44.98 2.54 -17.23
N ARG A 207 -44.12 2.33 -18.28
CA ARG A 207 -44.46 2.68 -19.66
C ARG A 207 -45.69 1.93 -20.17
N LEU A 208 -45.70 0.61 -20.01
CA LEU A 208 -46.85 -0.22 -20.44
C LEU A 208 -48.14 0.10 -19.67
N ASN A 209 -48.05 0.38 -18.37
CA ASN A 209 -49.19 0.82 -17.59
C ASN A 209 -49.80 2.12 -18.11
N THR A 210 -48.93 3.09 -18.48
CA THR A 210 -49.39 4.35 -19.08
C THR A 210 -50.05 4.13 -20.42
N GLU A 211 -49.47 3.26 -21.27
CA GLU A 211 -50.05 2.86 -22.56
C GLU A 211 -51.39 2.17 -22.40
N ILE A 212 -51.50 1.19 -21.52
CA ILE A 212 -52.79 0.51 -21.20
C ILE A 212 -53.84 1.51 -20.70
N THR A 213 -53.45 2.50 -19.89
CA THR A 213 -54.38 3.53 -19.40
C THR A 213 -54.90 4.37 -20.53
N LYS A 214 -54.02 4.85 -21.44
CA LYS A 214 -54.42 5.62 -22.63
C LYS A 214 -55.35 4.82 -23.52
N LEU A 215 -55.05 3.55 -23.79
CA LEU A 215 -55.86 2.67 -24.59
C LEU A 215 -57.24 2.41 -23.96
N LYS A 216 -57.33 2.26 -22.64
CA LYS A 216 -58.58 2.13 -21.91
C LYS A 216 -59.43 3.39 -21.98
N GLU A 217 -58.84 4.56 -21.86
CA GLU A 217 -59.52 5.84 -22.03
C GLU A 217 -60.08 5.98 -23.45
N ALA A 218 -59.27 5.66 -24.47
CA ALA A 218 -59.70 5.66 -25.87
C ALA A 218 -60.82 4.65 -26.13
N TYR A 219 -60.77 3.45 -25.55
CA TYR A 219 -61.81 2.44 -25.60
C TYR A 219 -63.12 2.96 -25.03
N GLN A 220 -63.09 3.59 -23.86
CA GLN A 220 -64.29 4.17 -23.24
C GLN A 220 -64.93 5.26 -24.10
N ILE A 221 -64.12 6.07 -24.78
CA ILE A 221 -64.60 7.09 -25.70
C ILE A 221 -65.21 6.44 -26.94
N ALA A 222 -64.55 5.46 -27.57
CA ALA A 222 -65.04 4.74 -28.73
C ALA A 222 -66.33 4.02 -28.45
N ASP A 223 -66.46 3.37 -27.30
CA ASP A 223 -67.65 2.66 -26.85
C ASP A 223 -68.83 3.61 -26.66
N LYS A 224 -68.61 4.75 -25.96
CA LYS A 224 -69.69 5.76 -25.77
C LYS A 224 -70.14 6.41 -27.09
N LEU A 225 -69.21 6.47 -28.09
CA LEU A 225 -69.50 7.02 -29.42
C LEU A 225 -70.06 5.94 -30.40
N ASN A 226 -70.24 4.68 -29.97
CA ASN A 226 -70.58 3.54 -30.78
C ASN A 226 -69.69 3.31 -32.01
N ILE A 227 -68.35 3.61 -31.86
CA ILE A 227 -67.38 3.33 -32.87
C ILE A 227 -66.85 1.92 -32.65
N ILE A 228 -67.39 0.93 -33.36
CA ILE A 228 -67.00 -0.47 -33.17
C ILE A 228 -65.80 -0.86 -34.04
N GLU A 229 -65.81 -0.41 -35.30
CA GLU A 229 -64.78 -0.68 -36.32
C GLU A 229 -64.02 0.58 -36.67
N PRO A 230 -62.79 0.48 -37.22
CA PRO A 230 -62.00 1.64 -37.61
C PRO A 230 -62.77 2.53 -38.64
N ARG A 231 -62.86 3.82 -38.37
CA ARG A 231 -63.38 4.75 -39.33
C ARG A 231 -62.24 5.25 -40.22
N GLU A 232 -62.31 5.00 -41.53
CA GLU A 232 -61.41 5.62 -42.50
C GLU A 232 -61.59 7.15 -42.44
N SER A 233 -60.51 7.89 -42.19
CA SER A 233 -60.51 9.36 -42.07
C SER A 233 -60.65 10.04 -43.45
N LYS A 234 -61.68 9.65 -44.24
CA LYS A 234 -61.97 10.33 -45.53
C LYS A 234 -62.94 11.50 -45.37
N ASP A 235 -63.51 11.73 -44.18
CA ASP A 235 -64.43 12.86 -44.00
C ASP A 235 -63.89 13.90 -43.02
N GLN A 236 -63.09 14.81 -43.56
CA GLN A 236 -62.55 16.00 -42.85
C GLN A 236 -63.63 17.10 -42.64
N THR A 237 -64.90 16.78 -42.59
CA THR A 237 -65.95 17.78 -42.39
C THR A 237 -66.92 17.38 -41.27
N VAL A 238 -66.42 17.17 -40.08
CA VAL A 238 -67.23 17.38 -38.89
C VAL A 238 -66.63 18.61 -38.16
N LYS A 239 -67.04 19.79 -38.61
CA LYS A 239 -66.97 21.00 -37.78
C LYS A 239 -67.93 20.76 -36.58
N THR A 240 -67.49 19.98 -35.62
CA THR A 240 -68.10 20.01 -34.32
C THR A 240 -67.41 21.12 -33.53
N GLU A 241 -68.14 22.24 -33.42
CA GLU A 241 -67.84 23.24 -32.41
C GLU A 241 -68.00 22.64 -31.00
N ALA A 242 -67.09 21.80 -30.64
CA ALA A 242 -66.90 21.39 -29.26
C ALA A 242 -65.60 21.99 -28.79
N ARG A 243 -65.73 23.16 -28.19
CA ARG A 243 -64.76 23.72 -27.26
C ARG A 243 -64.44 22.68 -26.16
N SER A 244 -63.49 21.80 -26.42
CA SER A 244 -62.87 21.04 -25.38
C SER A 244 -61.39 20.84 -25.76
N SER A 245 -60.59 21.71 -25.22
CA SER A 245 -59.15 21.79 -25.36
C SER A 245 -58.38 20.70 -24.61
N VAL A 246 -58.98 19.51 -24.40
CA VAL A 246 -58.40 18.48 -23.53
C VAL A 246 -58.03 17.19 -24.29
N LEU A 247 -58.54 16.99 -25.52
CA LEU A 247 -58.23 15.79 -26.29
C LEU A 247 -57.07 16.12 -27.25
N THR A 248 -55.90 15.52 -27.01
CA THR A 248 -54.74 15.57 -27.91
C THR A 248 -55.10 14.86 -29.23
N GLU A 249 -54.41 15.25 -30.32
CA GLU A 249 -54.57 14.63 -31.65
C GLU A 249 -54.30 13.10 -31.57
N GLU A 250 -53.40 12.69 -30.71
CA GLU A 250 -53.08 11.29 -30.39
C GLU A 250 -54.31 10.52 -29.85
N MET A 251 -55.08 11.13 -28.94
CA MET A 251 -56.26 10.50 -28.35
C MET A 251 -57.39 10.39 -29.38
N ARG A 252 -57.57 11.37 -30.28
CA ARG A 252 -58.54 11.31 -31.42
C ARG A 252 -58.20 10.15 -32.34
N TYR A 253 -56.96 9.97 -32.69
CA TYR A 253 -56.51 8.85 -33.51
C TYR A 253 -56.81 7.52 -32.85
N LEU A 254 -56.49 7.37 -31.58
CA LEU A 254 -56.72 6.14 -30.83
C LEU A 254 -58.19 5.71 -30.81
N TYR A 255 -59.14 6.56 -30.40
CA TYR A 255 -60.55 6.14 -30.34
C TYR A 255 -61.18 5.94 -31.72
N SER A 256 -60.63 6.55 -32.80
CA SER A 256 -61.09 6.32 -34.18
C SER A 256 -60.81 4.88 -34.68
N GLN A 257 -59.92 4.17 -34.07
CA GLN A 257 -59.60 2.75 -34.37
C GLN A 257 -60.77 1.80 -34.01
N GLY A 258 -61.68 2.23 -33.18
CA GLY A 258 -62.84 1.46 -32.77
C GLY A 258 -62.61 0.57 -31.53
N SER A 259 -63.70 0.29 -30.82
CA SER A 259 -63.64 -0.43 -29.54
C SER A 259 -63.13 -1.87 -29.69
N ARG A 260 -63.38 -2.53 -30.80
CA ARG A 260 -62.90 -3.91 -31.07
C ARG A 260 -61.38 -3.99 -31.22
N ALA A 261 -60.76 -3.07 -31.98
CA ALA A 261 -59.31 -3.00 -32.15
C ALA A 261 -58.62 -2.63 -30.85
N LEU A 262 -59.17 -1.64 -30.13
CA LEU A 262 -58.60 -1.18 -28.86
C LEU A 262 -58.63 -2.26 -27.77
N SER A 263 -59.71 -3.09 -27.70
CA SER A 263 -59.75 -4.20 -26.75
C SER A 263 -58.69 -5.26 -27.01
N ALA A 264 -58.44 -5.60 -28.29
CA ALA A 264 -57.40 -6.55 -28.69
C ALA A 264 -55.98 -5.97 -28.41
N GLU A 265 -55.79 -4.68 -28.60
CA GLU A 265 -54.53 -4.01 -28.32
C GLU A 265 -54.25 -3.95 -26.79
N ILE A 266 -55.27 -3.63 -25.96
CA ILE A 266 -55.18 -3.68 -24.50
C ILE A 266 -54.76 -5.08 -24.03
N GLU A 267 -55.35 -6.14 -24.58
CA GLU A 267 -55.00 -7.51 -24.24
C GLU A 267 -53.57 -7.81 -24.64
N THR A 268 -53.13 -7.45 -25.84
CA THR A 268 -51.75 -7.64 -26.35
C THR A 268 -50.73 -6.91 -25.51
N VAL A 269 -50.94 -5.64 -25.16
CA VAL A 269 -50.03 -4.87 -24.31
C VAL A 269 -50.00 -5.43 -22.87
N SER A 270 -51.16 -5.89 -22.37
CA SER A 270 -51.23 -6.54 -21.05
C SER A 270 -50.45 -7.86 -21.00
N GLU A 271 -50.44 -8.65 -22.08
CA GLU A 271 -49.60 -9.84 -22.19
C GLU A 271 -48.10 -9.50 -22.30
N ARG A 272 -47.75 -8.47 -23.07
CA ARG A 272 -46.33 -7.96 -23.11
C ARG A 272 -45.86 -7.55 -21.74
N LYS A 273 -46.69 -6.92 -20.92
CA LYS A 273 -46.30 -6.53 -19.55
C LYS A 273 -45.94 -7.72 -18.68
N LYS A 274 -46.56 -8.91 -18.89
CA LYS A 274 -46.22 -10.12 -18.15
C LYS A 274 -44.94 -10.76 -18.62
N ASN A 275 -44.46 -10.44 -19.83
CA ASN A 275 -43.31 -11.06 -20.44
C ASN A 275 -42.03 -10.20 -20.19
N ILE A 276 -41.32 -10.49 -19.11
CA ILE A 276 -40.06 -9.82 -18.69
C ILE A 276 -38.97 -9.94 -19.78
N ALA A 277 -39.00 -10.97 -20.63
CA ALA A 277 -38.02 -11.16 -21.70
C ALA A 277 -38.06 -10.05 -22.77
N MET A 278 -39.10 -9.25 -22.83
CA MET A 278 -39.26 -8.12 -23.75
C MET A 278 -38.69 -6.79 -23.19
N VAL A 279 -38.08 -6.82 -22.02
CA VAL A 279 -37.47 -5.64 -21.45
C VAL A 279 -36.11 -5.36 -22.14
N ASP A 280 -36.02 -4.25 -22.84
CA ASP A 280 -34.80 -3.84 -23.54
C ASP A 280 -33.61 -3.71 -22.57
N GLY A 281 -32.45 -4.28 -22.93
CA GLY A 281 -31.23 -4.23 -22.13
C GLY A 281 -31.19 -5.25 -20.98
N LEU A 282 -32.25 -6.03 -20.73
CA LEU A 282 -32.26 -7.03 -19.67
C LEU A 282 -31.28 -8.18 -19.94
N LEU A 283 -31.21 -8.64 -21.18
CA LEU A 283 -30.30 -9.71 -21.59
C LEU A 283 -28.83 -9.36 -21.33
N GLU A 284 -28.45 -8.13 -21.62
CA GLU A 284 -27.06 -7.65 -21.39
C GLU A 284 -26.72 -7.66 -19.90
N ILE A 285 -27.68 -7.24 -19.05
CA ILE A 285 -27.48 -7.30 -17.59
C ILE A 285 -27.36 -8.75 -17.11
N GLU A 286 -28.18 -9.66 -17.63
CA GLU A 286 -28.13 -11.08 -17.24
C GLU A 286 -26.84 -11.76 -17.71
N GLN A 287 -26.37 -11.45 -18.92
CA GLN A 287 -25.06 -11.91 -19.40
C GLN A 287 -23.92 -11.38 -18.52
N ARG A 288 -23.96 -10.09 -18.18
CA ARG A 288 -22.96 -9.48 -17.30
C ARG A 288 -22.98 -10.10 -15.89
N PHE A 289 -24.17 -10.35 -15.36
CA PHE A 289 -24.36 -11.01 -14.08
C PHE A 289 -23.83 -12.44 -14.07
N ALA A 290 -24.09 -13.21 -15.12
CA ALA A 290 -23.57 -14.57 -15.31
C ALA A 290 -22.02 -14.55 -15.39
N LEU A 291 -21.46 -13.61 -16.15
CA LEU A 291 -20.01 -13.42 -16.23
C LEU A 291 -19.40 -13.14 -14.87
N LEU A 292 -19.94 -12.19 -14.10
CA LEU A 292 -19.44 -11.87 -12.77
C LEU A 292 -19.50 -13.06 -11.81
N ASN A 293 -20.54 -13.88 -11.90
CA ASN A 293 -20.66 -15.05 -11.07
C ASN A 293 -19.68 -16.16 -11.45
N SER A 294 -19.32 -16.29 -12.72
CA SER A 294 -18.35 -17.27 -13.21
C SER A 294 -16.90 -16.93 -12.85
N VAL A 295 -16.60 -15.66 -12.56
CA VAL A 295 -15.24 -15.24 -12.21
C VAL A 295 -14.88 -15.73 -10.81
N SER A 296 -13.92 -16.65 -10.74
CA SER A 296 -13.26 -17.07 -9.51
C SER A 296 -11.90 -16.37 -9.39
N PHE A 297 -11.53 -15.95 -8.20
CA PHE A 297 -10.27 -15.29 -7.88
C PHE A 297 -9.46 -16.17 -6.94
N ASP A 298 -8.33 -16.67 -7.42
CA ASP A 298 -7.41 -17.50 -6.64
C ASP A 298 -6.28 -16.65 -6.09
N VAL A 299 -6.45 -16.19 -4.85
CA VAL A 299 -5.48 -15.34 -4.18
C VAL A 299 -4.12 -16.03 -3.93
N SER A 300 -4.08 -17.35 -3.91
CA SER A 300 -2.84 -18.11 -3.68
C SER A 300 -1.83 -17.92 -4.82
N LYS A 301 -2.32 -17.67 -6.03
CA LYS A 301 -1.52 -17.42 -7.24
C LYS A 301 -0.98 -15.99 -7.32
N VAL A 302 -1.44 -15.09 -6.44
CA VAL A 302 -0.97 -13.71 -6.46
C VAL A 302 0.30 -13.57 -5.63
N MET A 303 1.37 -13.16 -6.28
CA MET A 303 2.64 -12.82 -5.66
C MET A 303 2.96 -11.34 -5.92
N PRO A 304 2.88 -10.47 -4.89
CA PRO A 304 3.10 -9.03 -5.08
C PRO A 304 4.58 -8.65 -5.20
N VAL A 305 5.48 -9.59 -5.02
CA VAL A 305 6.92 -9.41 -4.97
C VAL A 305 7.62 -10.69 -5.41
N THR A 306 8.73 -10.55 -6.14
CA THR A 306 9.66 -11.65 -6.43
C THR A 306 10.82 -11.57 -5.44
N ILE A 307 11.08 -12.64 -4.69
CA ILE A 307 12.23 -12.72 -3.79
C ILE A 307 13.44 -13.14 -4.63
N ASP A 308 14.36 -12.20 -4.84
CA ASP A 308 15.60 -12.44 -5.58
C ASP A 308 16.61 -13.19 -4.73
N LEU A 309 16.76 -12.76 -3.46
CA LEU A 309 17.63 -13.41 -2.48
C LEU A 309 16.94 -13.43 -1.12
N ALA A 310 16.67 -14.63 -0.62
CA ALA A 310 16.19 -14.79 0.76
C ALA A 310 17.32 -14.45 1.76
N ALA A 311 16.94 -14.04 2.97
CA ALA A 311 17.95 -13.79 3.99
C ALA A 311 18.60 -15.09 4.45
N GLU A 312 19.91 -15.10 4.44
CA GLU A 312 20.75 -16.13 5.02
C GLU A 312 21.44 -15.60 6.29
N ALA A 313 21.87 -16.53 7.17
CA ALA A 313 22.55 -16.15 8.39
C ALA A 313 23.92 -15.51 8.05
N PRO A 314 24.14 -14.23 8.36
CA PRO A 314 25.37 -13.55 8.00
C PRO A 314 26.56 -14.07 8.83
N GLU A 315 27.68 -14.35 8.19
CA GLU A 315 28.91 -14.78 8.85
C GLU A 315 29.58 -13.63 9.59
N GLN A 316 29.43 -12.40 9.09
CA GLN A 316 30.11 -11.24 9.64
C GLN A 316 29.17 -10.32 10.40
N ARG A 317 29.60 -9.86 11.58
CA ARG A 317 28.90 -8.84 12.35
C ARG A 317 29.07 -7.45 11.71
N ILE A 318 28.03 -6.65 11.78
CA ILE A 318 28.07 -5.23 11.32
C ILE A 318 28.48 -4.28 12.45
N LYS A 319 28.24 -4.64 13.72
CA LYS A 319 28.56 -3.82 14.91
C LYS A 319 29.04 -4.73 16.05
N PRO A 320 29.89 -4.20 16.94
CA PRO A 320 30.67 -2.97 16.79
C PRO A 320 31.82 -3.15 15.79
N LYS A 321 32.25 -2.06 15.16
CA LYS A 321 33.47 -2.05 14.32
C LYS A 321 34.67 -2.07 15.26
N ARG A 322 35.12 -3.24 15.72
CA ARG A 322 36.17 -3.42 16.73
C ARG A 322 37.50 -2.74 16.34
N SER A 323 37.91 -2.88 15.08
CA SER A 323 39.11 -2.24 14.56
C SER A 323 39.06 -0.71 14.69
N LEU A 324 37.92 -0.10 14.43
CA LEU A 324 37.73 1.35 14.56
C LEU A 324 37.80 1.79 16.03
N ILE A 325 37.23 1.04 16.96
CA ILE A 325 37.23 1.34 18.40
C ILE A 325 38.67 1.27 18.91
N VAL A 326 39.44 0.22 18.54
CA VAL A 326 40.86 0.08 18.93
C VAL A 326 41.70 1.19 18.33
N ALA A 327 41.51 1.52 17.05
CA ALA A 327 42.26 2.61 16.41
C ALA A 327 41.97 3.97 17.08
N LEU A 328 40.70 4.29 17.33
CA LEU A 328 40.32 5.52 18.04
C LEU A 328 40.89 5.56 19.47
N SER A 329 40.86 4.43 20.19
CA SER A 329 41.44 4.33 21.54
C SER A 329 42.94 4.56 21.50
N GLY A 330 43.68 4.11 20.47
CA GLY A 330 45.07 4.36 20.26
C GLY A 330 45.38 5.84 20.03
N VAL A 331 44.65 6.48 19.13
CA VAL A 331 44.83 7.93 18.86
C VAL A 331 44.51 8.75 20.12
N PHE A 332 43.39 8.46 20.78
CA PHE A 332 43.00 9.18 22.00
C PHE A 332 43.99 8.93 23.14
N GLY A 333 44.47 7.70 23.28
CA GLY A 333 45.52 7.33 24.24
C GLY A 333 46.85 8.07 23.98
N GLY A 334 47.25 8.19 22.73
CA GLY A 334 48.45 8.97 22.33
C GLY A 334 48.33 10.45 22.67
N MET A 335 47.19 11.06 22.37
CA MET A 335 46.94 12.48 22.73
C MET A 335 46.97 12.69 24.24
N LEU A 336 46.30 11.84 25.02
CA LEU A 336 46.31 11.92 26.49
C LEU A 336 47.71 11.70 27.05
N ALA A 337 48.49 10.78 26.50
CA ALA A 337 49.85 10.50 26.90
C ALA A 337 50.78 11.73 26.69
N ILE A 338 50.67 12.39 25.53
CA ILE A 338 51.41 13.61 25.23
C ILE A 338 51.04 14.72 26.22
N ILE A 339 49.77 14.97 26.44
CA ILE A 339 49.30 15.99 27.39
C ILE A 339 49.81 15.69 28.81
N PHE A 340 49.74 14.43 29.22
CA PHE A 340 50.22 14.00 30.54
C PHE A 340 51.70 14.26 30.72
N VAL A 341 52.54 13.90 29.71
CA VAL A 341 54.00 14.13 29.72
C VAL A 341 54.32 15.63 29.76
N LEU A 342 53.62 16.47 28.99
CA LEU A 342 53.79 17.90 29.02
C LEU A 342 53.49 18.52 30.39
N ILE A 343 52.36 18.15 30.98
CA ILE A 343 51.98 18.60 32.33
C ILE A 343 53.01 18.15 33.38
N ARG A 344 53.44 16.88 33.32
CA ARG A 344 54.45 16.33 34.22
C ARG A 344 55.79 17.09 34.10
N ASN A 345 56.24 17.39 32.88
CA ASN A 345 57.47 18.15 32.66
C ASN A 345 57.35 19.61 33.14
N ALA A 346 56.21 20.26 32.88
CA ALA A 346 55.96 21.60 33.36
C ALA A 346 55.96 21.69 34.91
N VAL A 347 55.40 20.70 35.61
CA VAL A 347 55.44 20.61 37.08
C VAL A 347 56.83 20.32 37.59
N ARG A 348 57.62 19.48 36.90
CA ARG A 348 59.00 19.15 37.27
C ARG A 348 59.90 20.31 37.11
N ASN A 349 59.80 21.08 36.02
CA ASN A 349 60.63 22.29 35.78
C ASN A 349 60.26 23.44 36.72
N ARG A 350 59.11 23.51 37.33
CA ARG A 350 58.72 24.50 38.37
C ARG A 350 59.34 24.16 39.75
N LYS A 351 59.69 22.90 39.99
CA LYS A 351 60.29 22.44 41.25
C LYS A 351 61.81 22.38 41.26
N ALA A 352 62.45 22.56 40.14
CA ALA A 352 63.91 22.72 39.97
C ALA A 352 64.27 24.19 39.88
#